data_5c5ff536c14d09a851492000e476c932
#
_entry.id   5c5ff536c14d09a851492000e476c932
#
_cell.length_a   1.000
_cell.length_b   1.000
_cell.length_c   1.000
_cell.angle_alpha   90.00
_cell.angle_beta   90.00
_cell.angle_gamma   90.00
#
_symmetry.space_group_name_H-M   'P 1'
#
loop_
_entity.id
_entity.type
_entity.pdbx_description
1 polymer ?
#
loop_
_entity_poly.entity_id
_entity_poly.type
_entity_poly.pdbx_seq_one_letter_code
_entity_poly.pdbx_strand_id
1 'polypeptide(L)'
;MHAPAKAKILVVEDEPSIQQVLCFFLNHNGFEVLGVSNGQDAIRVIPEFDPQLVILDLIMRPVSGWDVLTWLRINRPTPPIPVIVLSALVNLKEQMHGFEEGAVEYITKPTQPSAIVERVRTILAMSAEQRKLLQRKRLDDQRRTLARLSRMQRDEFVY
;
A
#
# COMPACT_ATOMS: atom_id res chain seq x y z
N MET A 1 29.28 4.08 19.37
CA MET A 1 28.48 3.32 18.38
C MET A 1 27.08 3.87 18.35
N HIS A 2 26.66 4.29 17.18
CA HIS A 2 25.27 4.74 16.99
C HIS A 2 24.41 3.55 16.53
N ALA A 3 23.23 3.40 17.10
CA ALA A 3 22.24 2.46 16.57
C ALA A 3 21.93 2.82 15.12
N PRO A 4 21.70 1.83 14.21
CA PRO A 4 21.28 2.13 12.86
C PRO A 4 19.98 2.91 12.88
N ALA A 5 19.83 3.86 11.96
CA ALA A 5 18.59 4.62 11.82
C ALA A 5 17.43 3.69 11.55
N LYS A 6 16.30 3.90 12.23
CA LYS A 6 15.07 3.12 12.02
C LYS A 6 14.47 3.47 10.66
N ALA A 7 13.94 2.47 9.98
CA ALA A 7 13.17 2.70 8.75
C ALA A 7 11.90 3.48 9.06
N LYS A 8 11.60 4.48 8.25
CA LYS A 8 10.45 5.37 8.42
C LYS A 8 9.25 4.86 7.65
N ILE A 9 8.15 4.68 8.36
CA ILE A 9 6.89 4.20 7.79
C ILE A 9 5.82 5.27 7.99
N LEU A 10 5.17 5.66 6.91
CA LEU A 10 3.98 6.52 6.97
C LEU A 10 2.73 5.64 6.91
N VAL A 11 1.86 5.80 7.90
CA VAL A 11 0.55 5.14 7.96
C VAL A 11 -0.53 6.17 7.66
N VAL A 12 -1.26 5.98 6.57
CA VAL A 12 -2.35 6.85 6.13
C VAL A 12 -3.67 6.09 6.32
N GLU A 13 -4.37 6.42 7.38
CA GLU A 13 -5.58 5.70 7.81
C GLU A 13 -6.49 6.67 8.59
N ASP A 14 -7.74 6.83 8.14
CA ASP A 14 -8.69 7.76 8.76
C ASP A 14 -9.40 7.20 9.99
N GLU A 15 -9.43 5.88 10.16
CA GLU A 15 -10.02 5.26 11.35
C GLU A 15 -9.00 5.25 12.50
N PRO A 16 -9.26 6.02 13.60
CA PRO A 16 -8.27 6.20 14.65
C PRO A 16 -7.81 4.90 15.31
N SER A 17 -8.73 3.95 15.55
CA SER A 17 -8.41 2.68 16.19
C SER A 17 -7.45 1.84 15.35
N ILE A 18 -7.66 1.78 14.04
CA ILE A 18 -6.79 1.04 13.11
C ILE A 18 -5.43 1.73 13.02
N GLN A 19 -5.41 3.05 12.86
CA GLN A 19 -4.17 3.83 12.80
C GLN A 19 -3.32 3.62 14.06
N GLN A 20 -3.92 3.73 15.24
CA GLN A 20 -3.21 3.58 16.51
C GLN A 20 -2.62 2.18 16.68
N VAL A 21 -3.37 1.14 16.33
CA VAL A 21 -2.91 -0.25 16.42
C VAL A 21 -1.74 -0.49 15.48
N LEU A 22 -1.85 -0.04 14.23
CA LEU A 22 -0.76 -0.18 13.26
C LEU A 22 0.49 0.56 13.69
N CYS A 23 0.36 1.80 14.10
CA CYS A 23 1.49 2.59 14.56
C CYS A 23 2.16 1.95 15.78
N PHE A 24 1.38 1.44 16.73
CA PHE A 24 1.90 0.75 17.90
C PHE A 24 2.72 -0.49 17.51
N PHE A 25 2.15 -1.37 16.69
CA PHE A 25 2.84 -2.61 16.29
C PHE A 25 4.10 -2.33 15.48
N LEU A 26 4.06 -1.37 14.56
CA LEU A 26 5.22 -1.00 13.77
C LEU A 26 6.32 -0.37 14.64
N ASN A 27 5.96 0.55 15.53
CA ASN A 27 6.93 1.14 16.48
C ASN A 27 7.57 0.05 17.37
N HIS A 28 6.76 -0.87 17.88
CA HIS A 28 7.23 -1.97 18.73
C HIS A 28 8.19 -2.90 17.97
N ASN A 29 8.06 -2.98 16.67
CA ASN A 29 8.91 -3.82 15.81
C ASN A 29 10.12 -3.06 15.21
N GLY A 30 10.45 -1.90 15.74
CA GLY A 30 11.69 -1.19 15.42
C GLY A 30 11.59 -0.18 14.29
N PHE A 31 10.39 0.19 13.84
CA PHE A 31 10.20 1.24 12.83
C PHE A 31 9.94 2.60 13.47
N GLU A 32 10.30 3.66 12.79
CA GLU A 32 9.87 5.02 13.09
C GLU A 32 8.60 5.32 12.30
N VAL A 33 7.48 5.56 12.99
CA VAL A 33 6.17 5.60 12.37
C VAL A 33 5.51 6.97 12.56
N LEU A 34 4.98 7.50 11.47
CA LEU A 34 4.10 8.66 11.49
C LEU A 34 2.73 8.24 10.99
N GLY A 35 1.69 8.50 11.77
CA GLY A 35 0.31 8.28 11.37
C GLY A 35 -0.36 9.59 10.96
N VAL A 36 -1.04 9.58 9.83
CA VAL A 36 -1.90 10.69 9.37
C VAL A 36 -3.28 10.15 9.03
N SER A 37 -4.29 11.02 9.07
CA SER A 37 -5.68 10.60 9.02
C SER A 37 -6.37 10.88 7.68
N ASN A 38 -5.67 11.48 6.72
CA ASN A 38 -6.24 11.77 5.40
C ASN A 38 -5.15 11.93 4.34
N GLY A 39 -5.56 11.91 3.08
CA GLY A 39 -4.62 12.00 1.96
C GLY A 39 -3.94 13.36 1.83
N GLN A 40 -4.60 14.44 2.21
CA GLN A 40 -4.02 15.78 2.15
C GLN A 40 -2.83 15.90 3.11
N ASP A 41 -2.99 15.45 4.35
CA ASP A 41 -1.90 15.41 5.32
C ASP A 41 -0.76 14.48 4.86
N ALA A 42 -1.10 13.34 4.25
CA ALA A 42 -0.11 12.43 3.69
C ALA A 42 0.77 13.15 2.65
N ILE A 43 0.16 13.80 1.68
CA ILE A 43 0.87 14.52 0.62
C ILE A 43 1.76 15.63 1.23
N ARG A 44 1.26 16.33 2.24
CA ARG A 44 2.00 17.40 2.91
C ARG A 44 3.23 16.88 3.66
N VAL A 45 3.12 15.74 4.35
CA VAL A 45 4.20 15.24 5.20
C VAL A 45 5.25 14.38 4.46
N ILE A 46 4.90 13.78 3.33
CA ILE A 46 5.83 12.90 2.60
C ILE A 46 7.18 13.57 2.29
N PRO A 47 7.25 14.79 1.75
CA PRO A 47 8.54 15.42 1.47
C PRO A 47 9.41 15.67 2.72
N GLU A 48 8.78 16.00 3.85
CA GLU A 48 9.48 16.31 5.10
C GLU A 48 9.87 15.05 5.88
N PHE A 49 8.94 14.10 5.99
CA PHE A 49 9.15 12.87 6.74
C PHE A 49 10.06 11.90 5.99
N ASP A 50 10.02 11.94 4.67
CA ASP A 50 10.82 11.07 3.80
C ASP A 50 10.65 9.58 4.14
N PRO A 51 9.41 9.04 4.07
CA PRO A 51 9.16 7.65 4.44
C PRO A 51 9.83 6.68 3.45
N GLN A 52 10.26 5.53 3.97
CA GLN A 52 10.79 4.44 3.17
C GLN A 52 9.70 3.49 2.67
N LEU A 53 8.51 3.59 3.26
CA LEU A 53 7.33 2.84 2.86
C LEU A 53 6.07 3.57 3.34
N VAL A 54 5.01 3.49 2.57
CA VAL A 54 3.69 4.04 2.92
C VAL A 54 2.68 2.90 2.99
N ILE A 55 1.94 2.83 4.11
CA ILE A 55 0.74 2.01 4.24
C ILE A 55 -0.45 2.95 4.04
N LEU A 56 -1.32 2.63 3.09
CA LEU A 56 -2.30 3.56 2.56
C LEU A 56 -3.68 2.94 2.46
N ASP A 57 -4.66 3.52 3.15
CA ASP A 57 -6.07 3.25 2.89
C ASP A 57 -6.53 4.06 1.66
N LEU A 58 -7.29 3.41 0.78
CA LEU A 58 -7.81 4.06 -0.42
C LEU A 58 -9.08 4.86 -0.17
N ILE A 59 -9.88 4.45 0.83
CA ILE A 59 -11.19 5.05 1.10
C ILE A 59 -11.04 6.06 2.24
N MET A 60 -10.81 7.31 1.89
CA MET A 60 -10.72 8.42 2.85
C MET A 60 -11.33 9.69 2.24
N ARG A 61 -11.69 10.63 3.09
CA ARG A 61 -12.21 11.95 2.68
C ARG A 61 -11.48 13.08 3.41
N PRO A 62 -11.32 14.27 2.82
CA PRO A 62 -11.73 14.68 1.46
C PRO A 62 -10.78 14.22 0.35
N VAL A 63 -9.50 13.96 0.65
CA VAL A 63 -8.50 13.48 -0.32
C VAL A 63 -8.31 11.98 -0.12
N SER A 64 -8.64 11.20 -1.15
CA SER A 64 -8.60 9.74 -1.10
C SER A 64 -7.16 9.20 -1.16
N GLY A 65 -7.01 7.90 -0.83
CA GLY A 65 -5.75 7.22 -1.04
C GLY A 65 -5.35 7.12 -2.51
N TRP A 66 -6.32 7.08 -3.42
CA TRP A 66 -6.04 7.14 -4.86
C TRP A 66 -5.30 8.42 -5.25
N ASP A 67 -5.67 9.56 -4.67
CA ASP A 67 -4.99 10.83 -4.90
C ASP A 67 -3.55 10.80 -4.40
N VAL A 68 -3.29 10.12 -3.29
CA VAL A 68 -1.92 9.93 -2.77
C VAL A 68 -1.08 9.07 -3.72
N LEU A 69 -1.64 7.97 -4.25
CA LEU A 69 -0.97 7.13 -5.26
C LEU A 69 -0.63 7.94 -6.51
N THR A 70 -1.58 8.72 -7.01
CA THR A 70 -1.38 9.58 -8.18
C THR A 70 -0.29 10.61 -7.92
N TRP A 71 -0.31 11.26 -6.75
CA TRP A 71 0.71 12.22 -6.35
C TRP A 71 2.11 11.60 -6.33
N LEU A 72 2.26 10.41 -5.75
CA LEU A 72 3.55 9.69 -5.72
C LEU A 72 4.03 9.34 -7.11
N ARG A 73 3.15 8.89 -7.99
CA ARG A 73 3.47 8.56 -9.38
C ARG A 73 3.95 9.78 -10.16
N ILE A 74 3.32 10.92 -9.96
CA ILE A 74 3.67 12.18 -10.66
C ILE A 74 4.96 12.77 -10.13
N ASN A 75 5.13 12.83 -8.81
CA ASN A 75 6.28 13.47 -8.17
C ASN A 75 7.54 12.59 -8.14
N ARG A 76 7.41 11.31 -8.36
CA ARG A 76 8.52 10.33 -8.51
C ARG A 76 9.63 10.52 -7.46
N PRO A 77 9.35 10.33 -6.16
CA PRO A 77 10.41 10.40 -5.15
C PRO A 77 11.59 9.48 -5.48
N THR A 78 12.79 9.91 -5.14
CA THR A 78 14.00 9.12 -5.38
C THR A 78 14.74 8.90 -4.06
N PRO A 79 14.92 7.64 -3.58
CA PRO A 79 14.44 6.40 -4.20
C PRO A 79 12.91 6.29 -4.21
N PRO A 80 12.33 5.47 -5.12
CA PRO A 80 10.87 5.27 -5.15
C PRO A 80 10.35 4.72 -3.84
N ILE A 81 9.24 5.28 -3.36
CA ILE A 81 8.62 4.86 -2.09
C ILE A 81 7.62 3.74 -2.39
N PRO A 82 7.83 2.52 -1.88
CA PRO A 82 6.85 1.44 -2.04
C PRO A 82 5.60 1.73 -1.23
N VAL A 83 4.44 1.37 -1.80
CA VAL A 83 3.14 1.54 -1.17
C VAL A 83 2.47 0.18 -0.97
N ILE A 84 2.08 -0.09 0.28
CA ILE A 84 1.16 -1.18 0.62
C ILE A 84 -0.22 -0.57 0.77
N VAL A 85 -1.17 -0.98 -0.06
CA VAL A 85 -2.56 -0.60 0.11
C VAL A 85 -3.20 -1.51 1.16
N LEU A 86 -3.87 -0.90 2.13
CA LEU A 86 -4.66 -1.60 3.15
C LEU A 86 -6.08 -1.07 3.08
N SER A 87 -7.00 -1.84 2.52
CA SER A 87 -8.35 -1.35 2.23
C SER A 87 -9.42 -2.41 2.41
N ALA A 88 -10.65 -1.95 2.70
CA ALA A 88 -11.84 -2.81 2.72
C ALA A 88 -12.34 -3.17 1.32
N LEU A 89 -11.82 -2.54 0.26
CA LEU A 89 -12.17 -2.86 -1.12
C LEU A 89 -11.64 -4.24 -1.50
N VAL A 90 -12.54 -5.18 -1.75
CA VAL A 90 -12.19 -6.58 -2.08
C VAL A 90 -12.37 -6.89 -3.58
N ASN A 91 -12.86 -5.94 -4.37
CA ASN A 91 -13.11 -6.11 -5.78
C ASN A 91 -11.78 -6.24 -6.55
N LEU A 92 -11.68 -7.26 -7.42
CA LEU A 92 -10.46 -7.53 -8.18
C LEU A 92 -10.07 -6.39 -9.13
N LYS A 93 -11.06 -5.67 -9.70
CA LYS A 93 -10.80 -4.51 -10.55
C LYS A 93 -10.15 -3.38 -9.77
N GLU A 94 -10.61 -3.12 -8.55
CA GLU A 94 -10.01 -2.11 -7.67
C GLU A 94 -8.59 -2.49 -7.27
N GLN A 95 -8.36 -3.76 -6.95
CA GLN A 95 -7.02 -4.26 -6.64
C GLN A 95 -6.08 -4.12 -7.84
N MET A 96 -6.54 -4.50 -9.02
CA MET A 96 -5.77 -4.34 -10.26
C MET A 96 -5.43 -2.86 -10.50
N HIS A 97 -6.40 -1.97 -10.30
CA HIS A 97 -6.18 -0.53 -10.44
C HIS A 97 -5.14 -0.03 -9.42
N GLY A 98 -5.15 -0.52 -8.19
CA GLY A 98 -4.14 -0.21 -7.19
C GLY A 98 -2.73 -0.58 -7.66
N PHE A 99 -2.55 -1.76 -8.22
CA PHE A 99 -1.26 -2.18 -8.78
C PHE A 99 -0.87 -1.38 -10.02
N GLU A 100 -1.81 -1.04 -10.90
CA GLU A 100 -1.57 -0.16 -12.05
C GLU A 100 -1.06 1.22 -11.63
N GLU A 101 -1.61 1.76 -10.54
CA GLU A 101 -1.23 3.07 -9.99
C GLU A 101 0.06 3.02 -9.15
N GLY A 102 0.68 1.86 -8.99
CA GLY A 102 2.02 1.74 -8.42
C GLY A 102 2.11 1.03 -7.07
N ALA A 103 1.03 0.53 -6.50
CA ALA A 103 1.10 -0.26 -5.27
C ALA A 103 1.91 -1.56 -5.51
N VAL A 104 2.76 -1.93 -4.55
CA VAL A 104 3.52 -3.18 -4.60
C VAL A 104 2.79 -4.32 -3.91
N GLU A 105 1.86 -4.00 -3.02
CA GLU A 105 1.06 -4.97 -2.29
C GLU A 105 -0.34 -4.41 -2.04
N TYR A 106 -1.33 -5.28 -2.02
CA TYR A 106 -2.71 -4.93 -1.68
C TYR A 106 -3.21 -5.91 -0.63
N ILE A 107 -3.52 -5.40 0.56
CA ILE A 107 -4.00 -6.20 1.68
C ILE A 107 -5.43 -5.78 1.99
N THR A 108 -6.34 -6.73 2.00
CA THR A 108 -7.75 -6.46 2.32
C THR A 108 -7.97 -6.49 3.82
N LYS A 109 -8.76 -5.52 4.33
CA LYS A 109 -9.22 -5.50 5.73
C LYS A 109 -10.35 -6.52 5.93
N PRO A 110 -10.47 -7.12 7.12
CA PRO A 110 -9.58 -7.02 8.28
C PRO A 110 -8.34 -7.91 8.12
N THR A 111 -7.24 -7.51 8.73
CA THR A 111 -5.99 -8.28 8.73
C THR A 111 -5.28 -8.14 10.06
N GLN A 112 -4.44 -9.12 10.40
CA GLN A 112 -3.64 -9.08 11.62
C GLN A 112 -2.50 -8.07 11.48
N PRO A 113 -2.25 -7.21 12.49
CA PRO A 113 -1.13 -6.28 12.45
C PRO A 113 0.23 -6.95 12.24
N SER A 114 0.42 -8.16 12.80
CA SER A 114 1.63 -8.94 12.60
C SER A 114 1.88 -9.30 11.13
N ALA A 115 0.82 -9.59 10.38
CA ALA A 115 0.91 -9.88 8.94
C ALA A 115 1.37 -8.65 8.17
N ILE A 116 0.90 -7.46 8.56
CA ILE A 116 1.34 -6.20 7.94
C ILE A 116 2.82 -5.94 8.23
N VAL A 117 3.26 -6.12 9.47
CA VAL A 117 4.68 -5.98 9.86
C VAL A 117 5.57 -6.89 9.01
N GLU A 118 5.18 -8.15 8.82
CA GLU A 118 5.92 -9.11 7.99
C GLU A 118 6.02 -8.62 6.53
N ARG A 119 4.93 -8.11 5.97
CA ARG A 119 4.93 -7.56 4.59
C ARG A 119 5.83 -6.34 4.49
N VAL A 120 5.80 -5.45 5.46
CA VAL A 120 6.68 -4.28 5.52
C VAL A 120 8.15 -4.71 5.48
N ARG A 121 8.53 -5.66 6.33
CA ARG A 121 9.90 -6.20 6.36
C ARG A 121 10.32 -6.80 5.02
N THR A 122 9.47 -7.62 4.43
CA THR A 122 9.72 -8.27 3.15
C THR A 122 9.96 -7.25 2.05
N ILE A 123 9.12 -6.22 1.96
CA ILE A 123 9.21 -5.20 0.92
C ILE A 123 10.42 -4.29 1.13
N LEU A 124 10.71 -3.91 2.37
CA LEU A 124 11.89 -3.09 2.68
C LEU A 124 13.21 -3.82 2.41
N ALA A 125 13.22 -5.15 2.49
CA ALA A 125 14.39 -5.96 2.16
C ALA A 125 14.64 -6.07 0.66
N MET A 126 13.67 -5.71 -0.19
CA MET A 126 13.79 -5.75 -1.64
C MET A 126 14.48 -4.49 -2.18
N SER A 127 15.24 -4.64 -3.28
CA SER A 127 15.71 -3.51 -4.07
C SER A 127 14.53 -2.85 -4.81
N ALA A 128 14.74 -1.62 -5.30
CA ALA A 128 13.75 -0.93 -6.13
C ALA A 128 13.38 -1.75 -7.38
N GLU A 129 14.35 -2.43 -7.95
CA GLU A 129 14.16 -3.29 -9.13
C GLU A 129 13.32 -4.52 -8.80
N GLN A 130 13.58 -5.18 -7.67
CA GLN A 130 12.79 -6.30 -7.19
C GLN A 130 11.34 -5.90 -6.88
N ARG A 131 11.12 -4.71 -6.33
CA ARG A 131 9.76 -4.17 -6.09
C ARG A 131 9.01 -3.93 -7.39
N LYS A 132 9.68 -3.41 -8.40
CA LYS A 132 9.11 -3.24 -9.75
C LYS A 132 8.66 -4.58 -10.35
N LEU A 133 9.51 -5.59 -10.24
CA LEU A 133 9.19 -6.94 -10.74
C LEU A 133 8.00 -7.54 -9.98
N LEU A 134 7.95 -7.35 -8.67
CA LEU A 134 6.83 -7.80 -7.84
C LEU A 134 5.51 -7.13 -8.27
N GLN A 135 5.53 -5.81 -8.46
CA GLN A 135 4.36 -5.06 -8.92
C GLN A 135 3.83 -5.57 -10.27
N ARG A 136 4.72 -5.79 -11.24
CA ARG A 136 4.36 -6.34 -12.55
C ARG A 136 3.76 -7.72 -12.44
N LYS A 137 4.36 -8.58 -11.64
CA LYS A 137 3.84 -9.94 -11.40
C LYS A 137 2.44 -9.91 -10.81
N ARG A 138 2.21 -9.06 -9.79
CA ARG A 138 0.90 -8.87 -9.16
C ARG A 138 -0.15 -8.40 -10.17
N LEU A 139 0.22 -7.42 -10.98
CA LEU A 139 -0.66 -6.88 -12.02
C LEU A 139 -1.02 -7.93 -13.06
N ASP A 140 -0.05 -8.69 -13.54
CA ASP A 140 -0.27 -9.78 -14.50
C ASP A 140 -1.16 -10.88 -13.94
N ASP A 141 -0.92 -11.28 -12.69
CA ASP A 141 -1.74 -12.29 -12.00
C ASP A 141 -3.19 -11.83 -11.86
N GLN A 142 -3.42 -10.56 -11.51
CA GLN A 142 -4.76 -9.97 -11.41
C GLN A 142 -5.46 -9.94 -12.78
N ARG A 143 -4.75 -9.53 -13.83
CA ARG A 143 -5.28 -9.50 -15.19
C ARG A 143 -5.72 -10.90 -15.66
N ARG A 144 -4.89 -11.91 -15.40
CA ARG A 144 -5.22 -13.31 -15.73
C ARG A 144 -6.44 -13.80 -14.98
N THR A 145 -6.55 -13.49 -13.70
CA THR A 145 -7.70 -13.86 -12.86
C THR A 145 -8.99 -13.23 -13.39
N LEU A 146 -8.97 -11.93 -13.69
CA LEU A 146 -10.12 -11.22 -14.25
C LEU A 146 -10.52 -11.76 -15.62
N ALA A 147 -9.56 -12.06 -16.49
CA ALA A 147 -9.83 -12.63 -17.81
C ALA A 147 -10.46 -14.01 -17.71
N ARG A 148 -10.02 -14.82 -16.74
CA ARG A 148 -10.59 -16.16 -16.47
C ARG A 148 -12.03 -16.06 -15.99
N LEU A 149 -12.31 -15.18 -15.02
CA LEU A 149 -13.65 -14.97 -14.48
C LEU A 149 -14.62 -14.44 -15.54
N SER A 150 -14.18 -13.51 -16.39
CA SER A 150 -14.98 -12.99 -17.49
C SER A 150 -15.36 -14.06 -18.53
N ARG A 151 -14.46 -15.01 -18.76
CA ARG A 151 -14.76 -16.16 -19.65
C ARG A 151 -15.77 -17.11 -19.02
N MET A 152 -15.62 -17.44 -17.76
CA MET A 152 -16.57 -18.28 -17.02
C MET A 152 -17.99 -17.71 -17.03
N GLN A 153 -18.13 -16.41 -16.80
CA GLN A 153 -19.43 -15.72 -16.83
C GLN A 153 -20.06 -15.76 -18.23
N ARG A 154 -19.28 -15.66 -19.30
CA ARG A 154 -19.79 -15.78 -20.67
C ARG A 154 -20.30 -17.19 -20.97
N ASP A 155 -19.60 -18.21 -20.49
CA ASP A 155 -19.96 -19.60 -20.70
C ASP A 155 -21.25 -19.99 -19.97
N GLU A 156 -21.56 -19.35 -18.83
CA GLU A 156 -22.83 -19.54 -18.09
C GLU A 156 -24.05 -18.96 -18.79
N PHE A 157 -23.86 -18.01 -19.72
CA PHE A 157 -24.97 -17.36 -20.43
C PHE A 157 -25.21 -17.91 -21.84
N VAL A 158 -24.54 -18.98 -22.24
CA VAL A 158 -24.62 -19.55 -23.59
C VAL A 158 -25.69 -20.66 -23.73
N TYR A 159 -26.59 -20.79 -22.75
CA TYR A 159 -27.68 -21.78 -22.84
C TYR A 159 -29.04 -21.12 -22.97
#